data_28e01231063c28572793d584a333223c
#
_entry.id   28e01231063c28572793d584a333223c
#
_cell.length_a   1.000
_cell.length_b   1.000
_cell.length_c   1.000
_cell.angle_alpha   90.00
_cell.angle_beta   90.00
_cell.angle_gamma   90.00
#
_symmetry.space_group_name_H-M   'P 1'
#
loop_
_entity.id
_entity.type
_entity.pdbx_description
1 polymer ?
#
loop_
_entity_poly.entity_id
_entity_poly.type
_entity_poly.pdbx_seq_one_letter_code
_entity_poly.pdbx_strand_id
1 'polypeptide(L)'
;MNIIRAPRVYLVGRQSVDHAEIGRFLGDYGMTWETDTEVGGEQLVEAGGRLCYLSYGKGRKTNREYVGNIIEQKHGSVLEHATWNFIIAGVSR
;
A
#
# COMPACT_ATOMS: atom_id res chain seq x y z
N MET A 1 -5.51 18.12 32.30
CA MET A 1 -5.24 17.03 31.34
C MET A 1 -6.22 15.89 31.57
N ASN A 2 -6.85 15.42 30.53
CA ASN A 2 -7.80 14.30 30.64
C ASN A 2 -7.05 12.97 30.78
N ILE A 3 -7.55 12.11 31.65
CA ILE A 3 -7.01 10.76 31.86
C ILE A 3 -7.79 9.81 30.94
N ILE A 4 -7.06 9.16 30.05
CA ILE A 4 -7.64 8.13 29.17
C ILE A 4 -7.50 6.78 29.89
N ARG A 5 -8.65 6.17 30.22
CA ARG A 5 -8.69 4.91 30.97
C ARG A 5 -8.81 3.68 30.08
N ALA A 6 -9.25 3.86 28.84
CA ALA A 6 -9.36 2.78 27.86
C ALA A 6 -8.35 3.02 26.74
N PRO A 7 -7.75 1.96 26.16
CA PRO A 7 -6.87 2.12 25.01
C PRO A 7 -7.61 2.74 23.83
N ARG A 8 -6.94 3.64 23.15
CA ARG A 8 -7.43 4.25 21.91
C ARG A 8 -6.33 4.25 20.86
N VAL A 9 -6.72 4.06 19.62
CA VAL A 9 -5.80 4.05 18.47
C VAL A 9 -6.21 5.14 17.50
N TYR A 10 -5.25 5.93 17.10
CA TYR A 10 -5.46 7.02 16.13
C TYR A 10 -4.56 6.80 14.92
N LEU A 11 -5.14 6.69 13.75
CA LEU A 11 -4.38 6.66 12.51
C LEU A 11 -4.02 8.11 12.14
N VAL A 12 -2.75 8.46 12.32
CA VAL A 12 -2.30 9.85 12.16
C VAL A 12 -1.45 10.06 10.91
N GLY A 13 -0.95 8.99 10.31
CA GLY A 13 -0.15 9.11 9.10
C GLY A 13 -0.47 8.00 8.12
N ARG A 14 -0.57 8.36 6.86
CA ARG A 14 -0.79 7.41 5.77
C ARG A 14 -0.12 7.93 4.50
N GLN A 15 0.14 7.02 3.58
CA GLN A 15 0.79 7.33 2.32
C GLN A 15 -0.21 7.75 1.25
N SER A 16 0.28 8.54 0.30
CA SER A 16 -0.42 8.78 -0.95
C SER A 16 0.56 8.57 -2.12
N VAL A 17 0.01 8.15 -3.25
CA VAL A 17 0.79 7.93 -4.47
C VAL A 17 0.87 9.22 -5.25
N ASP A 18 2.05 9.53 -5.79
CA ASP A 18 2.20 10.57 -6.78
C ASP A 18 1.80 10.01 -8.15
N HIS A 19 0.53 10.19 -8.50
CA HIS A 19 -0.03 9.62 -9.72
C HIS A 19 0.57 10.24 -10.99
N ALA A 20 1.01 11.49 -10.94
CA ALA A 20 1.65 12.14 -12.08
C ALA A 20 3.00 11.50 -12.38
N GLU A 21 3.80 11.24 -11.35
CA GLU A 21 5.13 10.64 -11.52
C GLU A 21 5.05 9.17 -11.93
N ILE A 22 4.16 8.39 -11.34
CA ILE A 22 4.01 6.99 -11.75
C ILE A 22 3.46 6.91 -13.17
N GLY A 23 2.56 7.82 -13.55
CA GLY A 23 2.08 7.91 -14.93
C GLY A 23 3.17 8.26 -15.92
N ARG A 24 4.10 9.15 -15.54
CA ARG A 24 5.26 9.49 -16.37
C ARG A 24 6.16 8.27 -16.57
N PHE A 25 6.45 7.53 -15.50
CA PHE A 25 7.24 6.31 -15.60
C PHE A 25 6.59 5.28 -16.53
N LEU A 26 5.30 5.01 -16.34
CA LEU A 26 4.58 4.04 -17.15
C LEU A 26 4.56 4.47 -18.64
N GLY A 27 4.32 5.75 -18.91
CA GLY A 27 4.32 6.28 -20.26
C GLY A 27 5.68 6.18 -20.94
N ASP A 28 6.76 6.46 -20.21
CA ASP A 28 8.13 6.38 -20.75
C ASP A 28 8.49 4.96 -21.18
N TYR A 29 7.91 3.95 -20.56
CA TYR A 29 8.21 2.54 -20.85
C TYR A 29 7.08 1.81 -21.57
N GLY A 30 6.08 2.55 -22.05
CA GLY A 30 4.96 1.97 -22.80
C GLY A 30 4.10 1.00 -22.01
N MET A 31 3.99 1.21 -20.70
CA MET A 31 3.22 0.36 -19.82
C MET A 31 1.94 1.06 -19.36
N THR A 32 0.95 0.27 -18.97
CA THR A 32 -0.28 0.76 -18.39
C THR A 32 -0.56 0.02 -17.08
N TRP A 33 -1.17 0.74 -16.13
CA TRP A 33 -1.58 0.16 -14.85
C TRP A 33 -2.76 0.92 -14.29
N GLU A 34 -3.74 0.18 -13.84
CA GLU A 34 -4.88 0.69 -13.09
C GLU A 34 -5.05 -0.13 -11.82
N THR A 35 -5.51 0.51 -10.76
CA THR A 35 -5.80 -0.16 -9.51
C THR A 35 -7.20 0.25 -9.04
N ASP A 36 -7.88 -0.67 -8.39
CA ASP A 36 -9.26 -0.47 -7.91
C ASP A 36 -9.33 -0.04 -6.44
N THR A 37 -8.19 0.17 -5.80
CA THR A 37 -8.15 0.71 -4.44
C THR A 37 -7.77 2.19 -4.45
N GLU A 38 -8.32 2.95 -3.51
CA GLU A 38 -7.95 4.34 -3.28
C GLU A 38 -6.98 4.50 -2.10
N VAL A 39 -6.64 3.40 -1.43
CA VAL A 39 -5.73 3.42 -0.28
C VAL A 39 -4.30 3.46 -0.76
N GLY A 40 -3.57 4.55 -0.45
CA GLY A 40 -2.21 4.79 -0.95
C GLY A 40 -1.24 3.66 -0.64
N GLY A 41 -1.27 3.13 0.57
CA GLY A 41 -0.40 2.01 0.94
C GLY A 41 -0.66 0.76 0.11
N GLU A 42 -1.92 0.43 -0.15
CA GLU A 42 -2.29 -0.71 -1.00
C GLU A 42 -1.88 -0.50 -2.45
N GLN A 43 -2.01 0.73 -2.95
CA GLN A 43 -1.55 1.08 -4.29
C GLN A 43 -0.04 0.90 -4.42
N LEU A 44 0.73 1.32 -3.41
CA LEU A 44 2.18 1.20 -3.43
C LEU A 44 2.64 -0.26 -3.35
N VAL A 45 1.95 -1.10 -2.60
CA VAL A 45 2.24 -2.55 -2.58
C VAL A 45 2.07 -3.13 -3.97
N GLU A 46 0.98 -2.82 -4.64
CA GLU A 46 0.73 -3.32 -5.99
C GLU A 46 1.75 -2.76 -6.99
N ALA A 47 1.98 -1.44 -6.98
CA ALA A 47 2.92 -0.81 -7.91
C ALA A 47 4.34 -1.35 -7.74
N GLY A 48 4.82 -1.48 -6.49
CA GLY A 48 6.14 -2.00 -6.20
C GLY A 48 6.30 -3.46 -6.59
N GLY A 49 5.30 -4.29 -6.31
CA GLY A 49 5.32 -5.70 -6.68
C GLY A 49 5.30 -5.90 -8.20
N ARG A 50 4.48 -5.12 -8.91
CA ARG A 50 4.42 -5.20 -10.37
C ARG A 50 5.72 -4.77 -11.03
N LEU A 51 6.42 -3.80 -10.45
CA LEU A 51 7.74 -3.41 -10.93
C LEU A 51 8.75 -4.55 -10.76
N CYS A 52 8.80 -5.16 -9.56
CA CYS A 52 9.75 -6.24 -9.28
C CYS A 52 9.57 -7.44 -10.22
N TYR A 53 8.34 -7.75 -10.60
CA TYR A 53 8.03 -8.91 -11.43
C TYR A 53 7.67 -8.53 -12.88
N LEU A 54 7.84 -7.25 -13.26
CA LEU A 54 7.52 -6.72 -14.59
C LEU A 54 6.12 -7.11 -15.06
N SER A 55 5.13 -7.00 -14.17
CA SER A 55 3.78 -7.50 -14.41
C SER A 55 2.72 -6.42 -14.53
N TYR A 56 3.10 -5.18 -14.85
CA TYR A 56 2.13 -4.12 -15.11
C TYR A 56 1.19 -4.51 -16.26
N GLY A 57 -0.11 -4.35 -16.01
CA GLY A 57 -1.13 -4.69 -16.99
C GLY A 57 -1.38 -6.18 -17.16
N LYS A 58 -0.82 -7.02 -16.30
CA LYS A 58 -0.92 -8.48 -16.37
C LYS A 58 -1.40 -9.06 -15.04
N GLY A 59 -1.91 -10.29 -15.10
CA GLY A 59 -2.24 -11.06 -13.90
C GLY A 59 -3.50 -10.58 -13.20
N ARG A 60 -3.43 -10.44 -11.88
CA ARG A 60 -4.58 -10.12 -11.04
C ARG A 60 -5.16 -8.76 -11.37
N LYS A 61 -6.48 -8.68 -11.53
CA LYS A 61 -7.17 -7.46 -11.96
C LYS A 61 -7.55 -6.55 -10.80
N THR A 62 -7.77 -7.10 -9.59
CA THR A 62 -8.11 -6.31 -8.42
C THR A 62 -6.93 -6.23 -7.46
N ASN A 63 -6.84 -5.12 -6.72
CA ASN A 63 -5.81 -4.98 -5.69
C ASN A 63 -5.94 -6.07 -4.62
N ARG A 64 -7.16 -6.39 -4.23
CA ARG A 64 -7.41 -7.44 -3.24
C ARG A 64 -6.85 -8.79 -3.67
N GLU A 65 -7.08 -9.18 -4.92
CA GLU A 65 -6.53 -10.41 -5.48
C GLU A 65 -5.02 -10.35 -5.56
N TYR A 66 -4.47 -9.22 -5.97
CA TYR A 66 -3.04 -9.03 -6.10
C TYR A 66 -2.35 -9.15 -4.74
N VAL A 67 -2.79 -8.40 -3.73
CA VAL A 67 -2.22 -8.43 -2.39
C VAL A 67 -2.41 -9.80 -1.76
N GLY A 68 -3.58 -10.42 -1.93
CA GLY A 68 -3.85 -11.77 -1.45
C GLY A 68 -2.88 -12.79 -2.03
N ASN A 69 -2.59 -12.70 -3.32
CA ASN A 69 -1.60 -13.58 -3.96
C ASN A 69 -0.18 -13.35 -3.42
N ILE A 70 0.20 -12.10 -3.17
CA ILE A 70 1.49 -11.76 -2.55
C ILE A 70 1.61 -12.43 -1.18
N ILE A 71 0.57 -12.40 -0.38
CA ILE A 71 0.55 -13.04 0.94
C ILE A 71 0.68 -14.57 0.80
N GLU A 72 -0.06 -15.19 -0.11
CA GLU A 72 0.01 -16.63 -0.35
C GLU A 72 1.39 -17.08 -0.83
N GLN A 73 2.02 -16.29 -1.69
CA GLN A 73 3.33 -16.59 -2.24
C GLN A 73 4.46 -16.27 -1.26
N LYS A 74 4.14 -15.73 -0.09
CA LYS A 74 5.11 -15.33 0.94
C LYS A 74 6.12 -14.28 0.44
N HIS A 75 5.69 -13.39 -0.43
CA HIS A 75 6.49 -12.25 -0.90
C HIS A 75 6.36 -11.05 0.04
N GLY A 76 6.64 -11.27 1.33
CA GLY A 76 6.41 -10.28 2.37
C GLY A 76 7.15 -8.96 2.17
N SER A 77 8.31 -8.98 1.51
CA SER A 77 9.06 -7.76 1.23
C SER A 77 8.29 -6.76 0.36
N VAL A 78 7.38 -7.22 -0.49
CA VAL A 78 6.53 -6.34 -1.30
C VAL A 78 5.56 -5.57 -0.40
N LEU A 79 5.09 -6.18 0.67
CA LEU A 79 4.18 -5.53 1.63
C LEU A 79 4.85 -4.38 2.39
N GLU A 80 6.16 -4.35 2.46
CA GLU A 80 6.92 -3.31 3.15
C GLU A 80 6.81 -1.94 2.46
N HIS A 81 6.29 -1.87 1.24
CA HIS A 81 6.00 -0.60 0.59
C HIS A 81 4.86 0.17 1.29
N ALA A 82 4.02 -0.51 2.04
CA ALA A 82 2.90 0.11 2.74
C ALA A 82 3.28 0.41 4.19
N THR A 83 3.03 1.63 4.63
CA THR A 83 3.26 2.05 6.02
C THR A 83 2.10 2.91 6.51
N TRP A 84 1.79 2.78 7.78
CA TRP A 84 0.82 3.61 8.48
C TRP A 84 1.41 4.01 9.82
N ASN A 85 1.07 5.19 10.28
CA ASN A 85 1.53 5.71 11.55
C ASN A 85 0.35 5.83 12.51
N PHE A 86 0.51 5.30 13.71
CA PHE A 86 -0.53 5.29 14.72
C PHE A 86 -0.04 5.96 16.00
N ILE A 87 -0.95 6.63 16.68
CA ILE A 87 -0.76 7.00 18.08
C ILE A 87 -1.66 6.10 18.91
N ILE A 88 -1.08 5.47 19.90
CA ILE A 88 -1.81 4.61 20.84
C ILE A 88 -1.75 5.28 22.21
N ALA A 89 -2.93 5.54 22.77
CA ALA A 89 -3.06 6.18 24.08
C ALA A 89 -3.80 5.27 25.05
N GLY A 90 -3.61 5.51 26.34
CA GLY A 90 -4.31 4.75 27.39
C GLY A 90 -3.69 3.39 27.67
N VAL A 91 -2.42 3.19 27.31
CA VAL A 91 -1.67 1.95 27.59
C VAL A 91 -0.43 2.28 28.40
N SER A 92 0.01 1.33 29.22
CA SER A 92 1.28 1.49 29.95
C SER A 92 2.45 1.10 29.03
N ARG A 93 3.59 1.70 29.36
CA ARG A 93 4.82 1.41 28.60
C ARG A 93 5.36 0.02 28.91
#